data_32e70adf9008e59fe11406b8937d995f
#
_entry.id   32e70adf9008e59fe11406b8937d995f
#
_cell.length_a   1.000
_cell.length_b   1.000
_cell.length_c   1.000
_cell.angle_alpha   90.00
_cell.angle_beta   90.00
_cell.angle_gamma   90.00
#
_symmetry.space_group_name_H-M   'P 1'
#
loop_
_entity.id
_entity.type
_entity.pdbx_description
1 polymer ?
#
loop_
_entity_poly.entity_id
_entity_poly.type
_entity_poly.pdbx_seq_one_letter_code
_entity_poly.pdbx_strand_id
1 'polypeptide(L)'
;FAVKPGKAPKLLARDFERPNGLAFSPDEKTLYVADTAQGHLRAFDAAEDGALSNGRVFCELPGPDGIKVDTKGNLWATARDGVRVIDSNGELLQTVQVPQNPSNCCFGEADGKTLFITARTGVYRVTVSVPGIHPAAALK
;
A
#
# COMPACT_ATOMS: atom_id res chain seq x y z
N PHE A 1 -12.13 8.95 -0.32
CA PHE A 1 -12.67 10.24 0.14
C PHE A 1 -11.53 11.15 0.58
N ALA A 2 -11.59 12.43 0.24
CA ALA A 2 -10.73 13.48 0.78
C ALA A 2 -11.54 14.34 1.75
N VAL A 3 -10.97 14.63 2.92
CA VAL A 3 -11.61 15.42 3.96
C VAL A 3 -10.79 16.67 4.22
N LYS A 4 -11.41 17.84 4.04
CA LYS A 4 -10.87 19.11 4.53
C LYS A 4 -11.54 19.47 5.86
N PRO A 5 -10.85 20.11 6.81
CA PRO A 5 -11.46 20.50 8.08
C PRO A 5 -12.79 21.23 7.87
N GLY A 6 -13.85 20.76 8.52
CA GLY A 6 -15.21 21.31 8.40
C GLY A 6 -15.94 21.05 7.07
N LYS A 7 -15.44 20.15 6.22
CA LYS A 7 -16.10 19.73 4.97
C LYS A 7 -16.46 18.25 5.01
N ALA A 8 -17.52 17.88 4.31
CA ALA A 8 -17.89 16.48 4.12
C ALA A 8 -16.86 15.75 3.25
N PRO A 9 -16.68 14.43 3.42
CA PRO A 9 -15.81 13.62 2.56
C PRO A 9 -16.21 13.74 1.10
N LYS A 10 -15.24 13.93 0.20
CA LYS A 10 -15.44 13.99 -1.25
C LYS A 10 -15.17 12.62 -1.86
N LEU A 11 -16.07 12.15 -2.72
CA LEU A 11 -15.83 10.95 -3.52
C LEU A 11 -14.84 11.27 -4.63
N LEU A 12 -13.76 10.49 -4.74
CA LEU A 12 -12.70 10.67 -5.73
C LEU A 12 -12.76 9.66 -6.87
N ALA A 13 -13.12 8.41 -6.57
CA ALA A 13 -13.31 7.32 -7.55
C ALA A 13 -14.37 6.35 -7.02
N ARG A 14 -15.12 5.69 -7.92
CA ARG A 14 -16.22 4.76 -7.56
C ARG A 14 -16.24 3.48 -8.38
N ASP A 15 -15.29 3.27 -9.26
CA ASP A 15 -15.19 2.16 -10.20
C ASP A 15 -14.37 0.98 -9.64
N PHE A 16 -14.49 0.74 -8.34
CA PHE A 16 -13.92 -0.40 -7.62
C PHE A 16 -15.03 -1.41 -7.30
N GLU A 17 -14.64 -2.68 -7.14
CA GLU A 17 -15.55 -3.69 -6.64
C GLU A 17 -15.41 -3.87 -5.11
N ARG A 18 -14.16 -3.93 -4.60
CA ARG A 18 -13.89 -3.97 -3.16
C ARG A 18 -12.58 -3.25 -2.83
N PRO A 19 -12.57 -1.92 -2.80
CA PRO A 19 -11.38 -1.15 -2.46
C PRO A 19 -10.97 -1.45 -1.01
N ASN A 20 -9.66 -1.61 -0.78
CA ASN A 20 -9.10 -1.98 0.51
C ASN A 20 -7.88 -1.12 0.85
N GLY A 21 -6.67 -1.71 0.92
CA GLY A 21 -5.45 -0.99 1.25
C GLY A 21 -5.14 0.14 0.27
N LEU A 22 -4.57 1.23 0.79
CA LEU A 22 -4.12 2.34 -0.02
C LEU A 22 -2.81 2.93 0.53
N ALA A 23 -1.98 3.46 -0.38
CA ALA A 23 -0.73 4.13 -0.02
C ALA A 23 -0.30 5.10 -1.13
N PHE A 24 0.38 6.17 -0.74
CA PHE A 24 1.02 7.07 -1.69
C PHE A 24 2.44 6.63 -2.04
N SER A 25 2.90 7.01 -3.23
CA SER A 25 4.32 7.01 -3.58
C SER A 25 5.11 7.96 -2.67
N PRO A 26 6.47 7.83 -2.58
CA PRO A 26 7.28 8.70 -1.71
C PRO A 26 7.17 10.20 -2.01
N ASP A 27 6.89 10.56 -3.26
CA ASP A 27 6.69 11.94 -3.72
C ASP A 27 5.22 12.41 -3.66
N GLU A 28 4.32 11.53 -3.15
CA GLU A 28 2.88 11.74 -3.04
C GLU A 28 2.13 12.02 -4.36
N LYS A 29 2.78 11.79 -5.51
CA LYS A 29 2.17 12.03 -6.84
C LYS A 29 1.39 10.84 -7.39
N THR A 30 1.53 9.65 -6.80
CA THR A 30 0.77 8.48 -7.18
C THR A 30 0.07 7.89 -5.96
N LEU A 31 -1.25 7.68 -6.06
CA LEU A 31 -2.02 6.92 -5.09
C LEU A 31 -2.24 5.51 -5.61
N TYR A 32 -1.81 4.52 -4.84
CA TYR A 32 -2.09 3.09 -5.09
C TYR A 32 -3.27 2.64 -4.24
N VAL A 33 -4.16 1.85 -4.82
CA VAL A 33 -5.34 1.31 -4.13
C VAL A 33 -5.51 -0.15 -4.51
N ALA A 34 -5.67 -1.02 -3.51
CA ALA A 34 -6.01 -2.42 -3.70
C ALA A 34 -7.49 -2.56 -4.07
N ASP A 35 -7.80 -3.36 -5.10
CA ASP A 35 -9.14 -3.90 -5.30
C ASP A 35 -9.10 -5.41 -5.04
N THR A 36 -9.51 -5.79 -3.84
CA THR A 36 -9.42 -7.19 -3.38
C THR A 36 -10.25 -8.14 -4.24
N ALA A 37 -11.42 -7.71 -4.69
CA ALA A 37 -12.33 -8.56 -5.46
C ALA A 37 -11.88 -8.70 -6.92
N GLN A 38 -11.38 -7.62 -7.52
CA GLN A 38 -10.81 -7.65 -8.87
C GLN A 38 -9.42 -8.31 -8.94
N GLY A 39 -8.74 -8.45 -7.79
CA GLY A 39 -7.44 -9.12 -7.75
C GLY A 39 -6.31 -8.31 -8.37
N HIS A 40 -6.32 -6.99 -8.21
CA HIS A 40 -5.28 -6.11 -8.73
C HIS A 40 -5.01 -4.90 -7.83
N LEU A 41 -3.90 -4.23 -8.06
CA LEU A 41 -3.64 -2.88 -7.56
C LEU A 41 -3.94 -1.88 -8.67
N ARG A 42 -4.54 -0.77 -8.31
CA ARG A 42 -4.73 0.39 -9.19
C ARG A 42 -3.81 1.53 -8.79
N ALA A 43 -3.38 2.32 -9.77
CA ALA A 43 -2.65 3.56 -9.57
C ALA A 43 -3.44 4.74 -10.15
N PHE A 44 -3.36 5.87 -9.46
CA PHE A 44 -3.94 7.15 -9.86
C PHE A 44 -2.89 8.23 -9.75
N ASP A 45 -2.87 9.14 -10.69
CA ASP A 45 -2.11 10.37 -10.55
C ASP A 45 -2.83 11.29 -9.55
N ALA A 46 -2.09 11.76 -8.54
CA ALA A 46 -2.61 12.59 -7.46
C ALA A 46 -2.12 14.04 -7.62
N ALA A 47 -3.07 14.97 -7.70
CA ALA A 47 -2.76 16.40 -7.75
C ALA A 47 -2.64 16.98 -6.33
N GLU A 48 -1.97 18.13 -6.19
CA GLU A 48 -1.78 18.83 -4.91
C GLU A 48 -3.09 19.23 -4.21
N ASP A 49 -4.17 19.45 -4.99
CA ASP A 49 -5.49 19.74 -4.44
C ASP A 49 -6.24 18.48 -3.97
N GLY A 50 -5.63 17.30 -4.12
CA GLY A 50 -6.16 15.98 -3.78
C GLY A 50 -7.08 15.38 -4.86
N ALA A 51 -7.16 15.95 -6.07
CA ALA A 51 -7.86 15.32 -7.17
C ALA A 51 -7.09 14.09 -7.68
N LEU A 52 -7.83 13.07 -8.12
CA LEU A 52 -7.27 11.87 -8.74
C LEU A 52 -7.61 11.84 -10.22
N SER A 53 -6.65 11.42 -11.05
CA SER A 53 -6.81 11.26 -12.49
C SER A 53 -6.05 10.02 -12.99
N ASN A 54 -6.21 9.69 -14.28
CA ASN A 54 -5.47 8.61 -14.95
C ASN A 54 -5.50 7.27 -14.20
N GLY A 55 -6.67 6.88 -13.68
CA GLY A 55 -6.87 5.60 -13.00
C GLY A 55 -6.56 4.42 -13.94
N ARG A 56 -5.63 3.54 -13.53
CA ARG A 56 -5.15 2.40 -14.32
C ARG A 56 -4.89 1.19 -13.43
N VAL A 57 -4.98 -0.01 -13.99
CA VAL A 57 -4.44 -1.21 -13.35
C VAL A 57 -2.92 -1.06 -13.30
N PHE A 58 -2.35 -1.19 -12.10
CA PHE A 58 -0.92 -1.11 -11.87
C PHE A 58 -0.25 -2.48 -12.00
N CYS A 59 -0.79 -3.48 -11.31
CA CYS A 59 -0.38 -4.86 -11.44
C CYS A 59 -1.45 -5.82 -10.92
N GLU A 60 -1.44 -7.05 -11.41
CA GLU A 60 -2.28 -8.14 -10.92
C GLU A 60 -1.72 -8.68 -9.59
N LEU A 61 -2.60 -8.94 -8.63
CA LEU A 61 -2.23 -9.39 -7.30
C LEU A 61 -3.36 -10.22 -6.68
N PRO A 62 -3.15 -11.50 -6.31
CA PRO A 62 -4.22 -12.36 -5.85
C PRO A 62 -4.74 -11.95 -4.47
N GLY A 63 -5.93 -11.35 -4.43
CA GLY A 63 -6.62 -10.92 -3.23
C GLY A 63 -5.83 -9.89 -2.41
N PRO A 64 -5.45 -8.75 -3.00
CA PRO A 64 -4.68 -7.73 -2.28
C PRO A 64 -5.50 -7.14 -1.14
N ASP A 65 -4.81 -6.81 -0.03
CA ASP A 65 -5.44 -6.26 1.17
C ASP A 65 -4.68 -5.00 1.63
N GLY A 66 -3.82 -5.08 2.64
CA GLY A 66 -3.03 -3.93 3.10
C GLY A 66 -1.86 -3.59 2.18
N ILE A 67 -1.55 -2.31 2.02
CA ILE A 67 -0.41 -1.82 1.22
C ILE A 67 0.42 -0.84 2.05
N LYS A 68 1.74 -0.92 1.90
CA LYS A 68 2.69 0.09 2.34
C LYS A 68 3.72 0.35 1.24
N VAL A 69 4.44 1.46 1.34
CA VAL A 69 5.49 1.85 0.39
C VAL A 69 6.79 2.07 1.16
N ASP A 70 7.91 1.63 0.58
CA ASP A 70 9.23 1.89 1.12
C ASP A 70 9.86 3.17 0.54
N THR A 71 11.00 3.57 1.07
CA THR A 71 11.68 4.81 0.66
C THR A 71 12.23 4.79 -0.77
N LYS A 72 12.29 3.61 -1.40
CA LYS A 72 12.64 3.46 -2.82
C LYS A 72 11.43 3.45 -3.75
N GLY A 73 10.22 3.51 -3.19
CA GLY A 73 8.97 3.47 -3.95
C GLY A 73 8.47 2.07 -4.24
N ASN A 74 9.04 1.01 -3.65
CA ASN A 74 8.49 -0.32 -3.79
C ASN A 74 7.23 -0.48 -2.93
N LEU A 75 6.21 -1.13 -3.48
CA LEU A 75 4.99 -1.46 -2.78
C LEU A 75 5.16 -2.79 -2.03
N TRP A 76 4.74 -2.80 -0.78
CA TRP A 76 4.66 -3.96 0.08
C TRP A 76 3.18 -4.27 0.30
N ALA A 77 2.65 -5.21 -0.49
CA ALA A 77 1.23 -5.50 -0.54
C ALA A 77 0.96 -6.91 0.01
N THR A 78 0.06 -7.02 0.98
CA THR A 78 -0.40 -8.32 1.44
C THR A 78 -1.26 -8.97 0.37
N ALA A 79 -1.04 -10.27 0.14
CA ALA A 79 -1.71 -11.09 -0.83
C ALA A 79 -1.96 -12.49 -0.24
N ARG A 80 -2.67 -13.36 -0.96
CA ARG A 80 -3.01 -14.70 -0.46
C ARG A 80 -1.79 -15.57 -0.15
N ASP A 81 -0.67 -15.33 -0.80
CA ASP A 81 0.56 -16.12 -0.72
C ASP A 81 1.69 -15.46 0.11
N GLY A 82 1.43 -14.33 0.75
CA GLY A 82 2.42 -13.62 1.55
C GLY A 82 2.37 -12.11 1.37
N VAL A 83 3.47 -11.42 1.70
CA VAL A 83 3.63 -9.99 1.38
C VAL A 83 4.49 -9.88 0.13
N ARG A 84 3.92 -9.39 -0.96
CA ARG A 84 4.63 -9.16 -2.22
C ARG A 84 5.29 -7.81 -2.24
N VAL A 85 6.55 -7.78 -2.64
CA VAL A 85 7.32 -6.56 -2.89
C VAL A 85 7.34 -6.32 -4.38
N ILE A 86 6.80 -5.18 -4.80
CA ILE A 86 6.57 -4.84 -6.19
C ILE A 86 7.25 -3.50 -6.45
N ASP A 87 8.00 -3.38 -7.52
CA ASP A 87 8.68 -2.13 -7.86
C ASP A 87 7.73 -1.07 -8.43
N SER A 88 8.25 0.13 -8.70
CA SER A 88 7.48 1.26 -9.24
C SER A 88 6.97 1.05 -10.67
N ASN A 89 7.39 -0.02 -11.35
CA ASN A 89 6.92 -0.41 -12.69
C ASN A 89 5.85 -1.49 -12.64
N GLY A 90 5.55 -2.03 -11.44
CA GLY A 90 4.58 -3.11 -11.25
C GLY A 90 5.19 -4.52 -11.32
N GLU A 91 6.53 -4.63 -11.35
CA GLU A 91 7.24 -5.90 -11.41
C GLU A 91 7.44 -6.50 -10.01
N LEU A 92 7.16 -7.80 -9.88
CA LEU A 92 7.36 -8.52 -8.64
C LEU A 92 8.86 -8.72 -8.37
N LEU A 93 9.37 -8.15 -7.28
CA LEU A 93 10.76 -8.31 -6.84
C LEU A 93 10.93 -9.56 -5.96
N GLN A 94 10.04 -9.75 -5.00
CA GLN A 94 10.06 -10.91 -4.09
C GLN A 94 8.73 -11.10 -3.38
N THR A 95 8.56 -12.27 -2.74
CA THR A 95 7.45 -12.54 -1.82
C THR A 95 8.01 -12.93 -0.45
N VAL A 96 7.62 -12.18 0.58
CA VAL A 96 7.88 -12.53 1.98
C VAL A 96 6.83 -13.54 2.40
N GLN A 97 7.27 -14.78 2.61
CA GLN A 97 6.38 -15.86 3.05
C GLN A 97 5.93 -15.64 4.50
N VAL A 98 4.64 -15.81 4.75
CA VAL A 98 4.05 -15.72 6.09
C VAL A 98 3.31 -17.03 6.36
N PRO A 99 3.44 -17.65 7.55
CA PRO A 99 2.79 -18.93 7.85
C PRO A 99 1.28 -18.94 7.74
N GLN A 100 0.65 -17.78 7.82
CA GLN A 100 -0.80 -17.58 7.69
C GLN A 100 -1.09 -16.50 6.64
N ASN A 101 -2.29 -16.52 6.05
CA ASN A 101 -2.72 -15.53 5.08
C ASN A 101 -2.70 -14.11 5.69
N PRO A 102 -1.82 -13.20 5.22
CA PRO A 102 -1.70 -11.86 5.77
C PRO A 102 -2.86 -10.96 5.31
N SER A 103 -3.20 -9.98 6.16
CA SER A 103 -4.24 -8.99 5.89
C SER A 103 -3.72 -7.57 5.88
N ASN A 104 -2.70 -7.25 6.66
CA ASN A 104 -2.13 -5.91 6.69
C ASN A 104 -0.66 -5.95 7.13
N CYS A 105 0.05 -4.87 6.84
CA CYS A 105 1.43 -4.70 7.29
C CYS A 105 1.72 -3.23 7.62
N CYS A 106 2.76 -2.99 8.39
CA CYS A 106 3.29 -1.64 8.62
C CYS A 106 4.80 -1.71 8.91
N PHE A 107 5.50 -0.68 8.48
CA PHE A 107 6.89 -0.50 8.90
C PHE A 107 6.93 0.13 10.29
N GLY A 108 7.94 -0.23 11.07
CA GLY A 108 8.12 0.26 12.42
C GLY A 108 9.59 0.24 12.85
N GLU A 109 9.78 0.52 14.14
CA GLU A 109 11.07 0.79 14.80
C GLU A 109 11.74 2.07 14.29
N ALA A 110 12.79 2.51 14.99
CA ALA A 110 13.41 3.83 14.75
C ALA A 110 14.05 3.97 13.36
N ASP A 111 14.52 2.88 12.78
CA ASP A 111 15.16 2.84 11.46
C ASP A 111 14.19 2.51 10.32
N GLY A 112 12.93 2.22 10.63
CA GLY A 112 11.92 1.83 9.65
C GLY A 112 12.16 0.49 8.95
N LYS A 113 13.10 -0.33 9.44
CA LYS A 113 13.51 -1.59 8.80
C LYS A 113 12.88 -2.85 9.40
N THR A 114 11.85 -2.70 10.20
CA THR A 114 11.05 -3.83 10.65
C THR A 114 9.65 -3.74 10.05
N LEU A 115 9.28 -4.75 9.28
CA LEU A 115 7.92 -4.91 8.77
C LEU A 115 7.13 -5.79 9.75
N PHE A 116 6.07 -5.24 10.32
CA PHE A 116 5.08 -5.95 11.11
C PHE A 116 3.93 -6.37 10.22
N ILE A 117 3.45 -7.61 10.38
CA ILE A 117 2.44 -8.21 9.50
C ILE A 117 1.36 -8.84 10.37
N THR A 118 0.10 -8.48 10.16
CA THR A 118 -1.05 -9.19 10.73
C THR A 118 -1.49 -10.29 9.77
N ALA A 119 -1.65 -11.51 10.28
CA ALA A 119 -2.08 -12.66 9.49
C ALA A 119 -2.95 -13.57 10.36
N ARG A 120 -4.24 -13.66 10.02
CA ARG A 120 -5.23 -14.45 10.76
C ARG A 120 -5.19 -14.22 12.27
N THR A 121 -4.59 -15.17 13.02
CA THR A 121 -4.50 -15.16 14.48
C THR A 121 -3.15 -14.68 15.01
N GLY A 122 -2.19 -14.35 14.12
CA GLY A 122 -0.83 -14.00 14.48
C GLY A 122 -0.42 -12.60 14.06
N VAL A 123 0.56 -12.05 14.77
CA VAL A 123 1.34 -10.89 14.37
C VAL A 123 2.78 -11.34 14.17
N TYR A 124 3.33 -11.07 13.01
CA TYR A 124 4.68 -11.46 12.60
C TYR A 124 5.53 -10.21 12.40
N ARG A 125 6.83 -10.39 12.46
CA ARG A 125 7.79 -9.34 12.09
C ARG A 125 8.93 -9.92 11.27
N VAL A 126 9.48 -9.12 10.37
CA VAL A 126 10.65 -9.44 9.57
C VAL A 126 11.51 -8.18 9.38
N THR A 127 12.84 -8.36 9.45
CA THR A 127 13.78 -7.29 9.13
C THR A 127 13.94 -7.17 7.63
N VAL A 128 13.91 -5.94 7.13
CA VAL A 128 14.01 -5.61 5.70
C VAL A 128 15.23 -4.72 5.43
N SER A 129 15.75 -4.75 4.21
CA SER A 129 16.93 -3.97 3.83
C SER A 129 16.60 -2.50 3.52
N VAL A 130 15.42 -2.24 2.97
CA VAL A 130 14.95 -0.89 2.60
C VAL A 130 13.95 -0.41 3.65
N PRO A 131 14.16 0.77 4.26
CA PRO A 131 13.22 1.28 5.25
C PRO A 131 11.89 1.68 4.61
N GLY A 132 10.80 1.49 5.33
CA GLY A 132 9.49 2.01 4.94
C GLY A 132 9.40 3.52 5.09
N ILE A 133 8.44 4.12 4.41
CA ILE A 133 8.06 5.50 4.67
C ILE A 133 7.39 5.54 6.05
N HIS A 134 8.00 6.26 6.97
CA HIS A 134 7.52 6.38 8.35
C HIS A 134 6.94 7.78 8.59
N PRO A 135 5.76 7.91 9.19
CA PRO A 135 5.14 9.22 9.47
C PRO A 135 6.03 10.17 10.30
N ALA A 136 6.89 9.62 11.18
CA ALA A 136 7.82 10.41 11.97
C ALA A 136 8.94 11.08 11.16
N ALA A 137 9.22 10.64 9.93
CA ALA A 137 10.20 11.28 9.06
C ALA A 137 9.64 12.56 8.40
N ALA A 138 8.32 12.70 8.33
CA ALA A 138 7.64 13.88 7.78
C ALA A 138 7.46 15.03 8.79
N LEU A 139 7.83 14.80 10.07
CA LEU A 139 7.66 15.78 11.16
C LEU A 139 8.97 16.48 11.57
N LYS A 140 10.01 16.40 10.72
CA LYS A 140 11.28 17.13 10.95
C LYS A 140 11.43 18.31 10.02
#